data_503a0848102c2d9a314b1dfe9bcc619c
#
_entry.id   503a0848102c2d9a314b1dfe9bcc619c
#
_cell.length_a   1.000
_cell.length_b   1.000
_cell.length_c   1.000
_cell.angle_alpha   90.00
_cell.angle_beta   90.00
_cell.angle_gamma   90.00
#
_symmetry.space_group_name_H-M   'P 1'
#
loop_
_entity.id
_entity.type
_entity.pdbx_description
1 polymer ?
#
loop_
_entity_poly.entity_id
_entity_poly.type
_entity_poly.pdbx_seq_one_letter_code
_entity_poly.pdbx_strand_id
1 'polypeptide(L)'
;MRIPPDAVIDETKLTQYLLVPRPWDDKSGYLRQVGFELKNWPDLLAAVRRVADTVEAVADRTNEYGTFYRVAGALEGPDGTLPVVCIWMKQAVDGTFRFVTLKPAQGRSGNVSATV
;
A
#
# COMPACT_ATOMS: atom_id res chain seq x y z
N MET A 1 9.16 5.05 13.08
CA MET A 1 10.17 4.17 12.46
C MET A 1 9.83 4.00 10.99
N ARG A 2 10.76 3.59 10.19
CA ARG A 2 10.49 3.27 8.78
C ARG A 2 10.47 1.76 8.58
N ILE A 3 9.69 1.35 7.58
CA ILE A 3 9.66 -0.08 7.22
C ILE A 3 11.05 -0.47 6.73
N PRO A 4 11.60 -1.58 7.22
CA PRO A 4 12.96 -1.99 6.82
C PRO A 4 13.08 -2.24 5.32
N PRO A 5 14.25 -1.99 4.73
CA PRO A 5 14.42 -2.21 3.29
C PRO A 5 14.33 -3.68 2.87
N ASP A 6 14.50 -4.60 3.81
CA ASP A 6 14.37 -6.04 3.53
C ASP A 6 12.95 -6.56 3.75
N ALA A 7 11.99 -5.70 4.03
CA ALA A 7 10.59 -6.10 4.17
C ALA A 7 10.10 -6.79 2.90
N VAL A 8 9.29 -7.81 3.07
CA VAL A 8 8.85 -8.67 1.97
C VAL A 8 7.60 -8.09 1.32
N ILE A 9 7.62 -7.96 0.01
CA ILE A 9 6.43 -7.68 -0.79
C ILE A 9 6.19 -8.92 -1.65
N ASP A 10 5.14 -9.67 -1.32
CA ASP A 10 4.78 -10.85 -2.09
C ASP A 10 4.14 -10.37 -3.40
N GLU A 11 4.75 -10.72 -4.53
CA GLU A 11 4.28 -10.22 -5.81
C GLU A 11 2.86 -10.66 -6.13
N THR A 12 2.39 -11.78 -5.56
CA THR A 12 1.00 -12.20 -5.76
C THR A 12 0.00 -11.23 -5.18
N LYS A 13 0.39 -10.44 -4.17
CA LYS A 13 -0.46 -9.36 -3.66
C LYS A 13 -0.74 -8.32 -4.74
N LEU A 14 0.20 -8.12 -5.65
CA LEU A 14 0.06 -7.16 -6.73
C LEU A 14 -0.61 -7.79 -7.95
N THR A 15 -0.13 -8.97 -8.37
CA THR A 15 -0.54 -9.56 -9.64
C THR A 15 -1.85 -10.31 -9.57
N GLN A 16 -2.23 -10.81 -8.38
CA GLN A 16 -3.44 -11.61 -8.23
C GLN A 16 -4.49 -10.95 -7.34
N TYR A 17 -4.22 -9.76 -6.83
CA TYR A 17 -5.15 -9.07 -5.96
C TYR A 17 -5.27 -7.59 -6.33
N LEU A 18 -4.23 -6.77 -6.10
CA LEU A 18 -4.35 -5.31 -6.25
C LEU A 18 -4.62 -4.87 -7.68
N LEU A 19 -4.01 -5.53 -8.65
CA LEU A 19 -4.10 -5.13 -10.05
C LEU A 19 -5.16 -5.90 -10.84
N VAL A 20 -5.94 -6.75 -10.15
CA VAL A 20 -6.98 -7.55 -10.80
C VAL A 20 -8.35 -6.95 -10.46
N PRO A 21 -9.21 -6.68 -11.46
CA PRO A 21 -10.55 -6.18 -11.20
C PRO A 21 -11.37 -7.17 -10.38
N ARG A 22 -12.14 -6.67 -9.43
CA ARG A 22 -12.93 -7.49 -8.50
C ARG A 22 -14.33 -6.92 -8.41
N PRO A 23 -15.34 -7.77 -8.07
CA PRO A 23 -16.73 -7.26 -7.95
C PRO A 23 -16.91 -6.23 -6.83
N TRP A 24 -16.08 -6.34 -5.77
CA TRP A 24 -16.10 -5.37 -4.69
C TRP A 24 -14.69 -5.25 -4.13
N ASP A 25 -14.43 -4.18 -3.39
CA ASP A 25 -13.11 -3.88 -2.86
C ASP A 25 -12.05 -3.88 -3.97
N ASP A 26 -12.43 -3.29 -5.12
CA ASP A 26 -11.58 -3.26 -6.31
C ASP A 26 -10.63 -2.08 -6.24
N LYS A 27 -9.36 -2.35 -6.03
CA LYS A 27 -8.33 -1.32 -5.99
C LYS A 27 -7.65 -1.11 -7.34
N SER A 28 -7.90 -2.00 -8.30
CA SER A 28 -7.25 -1.91 -9.60
C SER A 28 -7.66 -0.65 -10.36
N GLY A 29 -8.93 -0.27 -10.25
CA GLY A 29 -9.40 0.96 -10.90
C GLY A 29 -8.73 2.21 -10.35
N TYR A 30 -8.54 2.26 -9.02
CA TYR A 30 -7.85 3.35 -8.38
C TYR A 30 -6.40 3.44 -8.87
N LEU A 31 -5.72 2.31 -8.91
CA LEU A 31 -4.31 2.25 -9.33
C LEU A 31 -4.14 2.57 -10.80
N ARG A 32 -5.12 2.21 -11.63
CA ARG A 32 -5.07 2.49 -13.07
C ARG A 32 -5.11 3.99 -13.37
N GLN A 33 -5.65 4.79 -12.46
CA GLN A 33 -5.70 6.24 -12.66
C GLN A 33 -4.32 6.86 -12.84
N VAL A 34 -3.28 6.23 -12.31
CA VAL A 34 -1.91 6.73 -12.44
C VAL A 34 -1.03 5.77 -13.22
N GLY A 35 -1.64 4.85 -13.97
CA GLY A 35 -0.90 4.02 -14.92
C GLY A 35 -0.43 2.69 -14.42
N PHE A 36 -0.88 2.23 -13.23
CA PHE A 36 -0.51 0.91 -12.75
C PHE A 36 -1.46 -0.14 -13.32
N GLU A 37 -0.89 -1.11 -14.02
CA GLU A 37 -1.63 -2.22 -14.63
C GLU A 37 -0.87 -3.52 -14.38
N LEU A 38 -1.53 -4.63 -14.67
CA LEU A 38 -0.90 -5.93 -14.48
C LEU A 38 0.38 -6.07 -15.30
N LYS A 39 0.40 -5.53 -16.51
CA LYS A 39 1.57 -5.65 -17.38
C LYS A 39 2.81 -4.94 -16.86
N ASN A 40 2.63 -3.94 -15.99
CA ASN A 40 3.76 -3.20 -15.42
C ASN A 40 3.80 -3.31 -13.90
N TRP A 41 3.40 -4.46 -13.37
CA TRP A 41 3.35 -4.66 -11.93
C TRP A 41 4.67 -4.35 -11.19
N PRO A 42 5.86 -4.54 -11.79
CA PRO A 42 7.09 -4.15 -11.10
C PRO A 42 7.17 -2.66 -10.78
N ASP A 43 6.51 -1.82 -11.58
CA ASP A 43 6.45 -0.38 -11.29
C ASP A 43 5.67 -0.12 -10.01
N LEU A 44 4.59 -0.87 -9.78
CA LEU A 44 3.83 -0.74 -8.54
C LEU A 44 4.66 -1.21 -7.34
N LEU A 45 5.39 -2.31 -7.50
CA LEU A 45 6.25 -2.81 -6.44
C LEU A 45 7.29 -1.75 -6.05
N ALA A 46 7.92 -1.14 -7.05
CA ALA A 46 8.93 -0.11 -6.79
C ALA A 46 8.30 1.11 -6.11
N ALA A 47 7.09 1.49 -6.50
CA ALA A 47 6.40 2.63 -5.92
C ALA A 47 6.05 2.37 -4.45
N VAL A 48 5.57 1.16 -4.12
CA VAL A 48 5.27 0.79 -2.74
C VAL A 48 6.55 0.82 -1.90
N ARG A 49 7.67 0.30 -2.44
CA ARG A 49 8.96 0.36 -1.76
C ARG A 49 9.37 1.79 -1.46
N ARG A 50 9.20 2.67 -2.43
CA ARG A 50 9.59 4.07 -2.26
C ARG A 50 8.80 4.73 -1.15
N VAL A 51 7.50 4.47 -1.06
CA VAL A 51 6.69 5.01 0.02
C VAL A 51 7.21 4.49 1.36
N ALA A 52 7.51 3.20 1.45
CA ALA A 52 8.02 2.61 2.68
C ALA A 52 9.37 3.21 3.09
N ASP A 53 10.22 3.54 2.10
CA ASP A 53 11.55 4.05 2.36
C ASP A 53 11.56 5.52 2.80
N THR A 54 10.54 6.28 2.40
CA THR A 54 10.57 7.74 2.58
C THR A 54 9.59 8.27 3.62
N VAL A 55 8.61 7.46 4.04
CA VAL A 55 7.56 7.89 4.95
C VAL A 55 7.63 7.10 6.25
N GLU A 56 7.44 7.79 7.37
CA GLU A 56 7.41 7.14 8.68
C GLU A 56 6.22 6.20 8.78
N ALA A 57 6.48 5.01 9.33
CA ALA A 57 5.43 4.05 9.62
C ALA A 57 4.89 4.30 11.03
N VAL A 58 3.59 4.15 11.18
CA VAL A 58 2.90 4.35 12.46
C VAL A 58 2.26 3.04 12.87
N ALA A 59 2.59 2.57 14.08
CA ALA A 59 1.99 1.35 14.62
C ALA A 59 0.49 1.58 14.79
N ASP A 60 -0.29 0.60 14.35
CA ASP A 60 -1.75 0.68 14.40
C ASP A 60 -2.28 -0.24 15.51
N ARG A 61 -2.22 -1.54 15.31
CA ARG A 61 -2.75 -2.49 16.28
C ARG A 61 -1.90 -3.76 16.27
N THR A 62 -2.04 -4.53 17.35
CA THR A 62 -1.33 -5.80 17.49
C THR A 62 -2.34 -6.91 17.76
N ASN A 63 -2.11 -8.06 17.14
CA ASN A 63 -2.87 -9.28 17.44
C ASN A 63 -1.87 -10.44 17.55
N GLU A 64 -2.42 -11.67 17.59
CA GLU A 64 -1.57 -12.85 17.78
C GLU A 64 -0.61 -13.10 16.61
N TYR A 65 -0.90 -12.55 15.43
CA TYR A 65 -0.06 -12.74 14.24
C TYR A 65 1.04 -11.70 14.12
N GLY A 66 0.87 -10.53 14.74
CA GLY A 66 1.89 -9.49 14.70
C GLY A 66 1.34 -8.10 14.93
N THR A 67 2.17 -7.12 14.63
CA THR A 67 1.83 -5.71 14.76
C THR A 67 1.65 -5.10 13.37
N PHE A 68 0.53 -4.43 13.16
CA PHE A 68 0.26 -3.75 11.91
C PHE A 68 0.80 -2.33 11.95
N TYR A 69 1.34 -1.90 10.82
CA TYR A 69 1.88 -0.54 10.64
C TYR A 69 1.23 0.10 9.43
N ARG A 70 0.94 1.39 9.53
CA ARG A 70 0.40 2.18 8.44
C ARG A 70 1.44 3.14 7.91
N VAL A 71 1.56 3.22 6.60
CA VAL A 71 2.43 4.19 5.93
C VAL A 71 1.57 4.97 4.94
N ALA A 72 1.28 6.21 5.26
CA ALA A 72 0.43 7.06 4.43
C ALA A 72 1.32 7.97 3.59
N GLY A 73 1.20 7.88 2.26
CA GLY A 73 2.04 8.67 1.39
C GLY A 73 1.51 8.74 -0.03
N ALA A 74 2.28 9.36 -0.89
CA ALA A 74 1.94 9.49 -2.30
C ALA A 74 2.57 8.35 -3.07
N LEU A 75 1.74 7.57 -3.75
CA LEU A 75 2.18 6.48 -4.61
C LEU A 75 2.42 7.05 -6.00
N GLU A 76 3.66 7.01 -6.46
CA GLU A 76 4.05 7.61 -7.73
C GLU A 76 3.98 6.59 -8.86
N GLY A 77 3.08 6.81 -9.79
CA GLY A 77 2.91 5.96 -10.96
C GLY A 77 3.37 6.63 -12.24
N PRO A 78 3.31 5.90 -13.36
CA PRO A 78 3.74 6.45 -14.66
C PRO A 78 2.97 7.70 -15.07
N ASP A 79 1.70 7.82 -14.68
CA ASP A 79 0.85 8.90 -15.15
C ASP A 79 0.46 9.89 -14.05
N GLY A 80 1.04 9.78 -12.86
CA GLY A 80 0.73 10.70 -11.78
C GLY A 80 0.90 10.08 -10.41
N THR A 81 0.36 10.73 -9.40
CA THR A 81 0.47 10.26 -8.01
C THR A 81 -0.90 10.09 -7.40
N LEU A 82 -0.98 9.14 -6.45
CA LEU A 82 -2.21 8.88 -5.68
C LEU A 82 -1.91 8.87 -4.20
N PRO A 83 -2.77 9.47 -3.36
CA PRO A 83 -2.64 9.30 -1.91
C PRO A 83 -3.08 7.89 -1.51
N VAL A 84 -2.23 7.19 -0.78
CA VAL A 84 -2.52 5.82 -0.34
C VAL A 84 -2.10 5.62 1.10
N VAL A 85 -2.70 4.59 1.72
CA VAL A 85 -2.22 4.06 2.99
C VAL A 85 -1.79 2.63 2.72
N CYS A 86 -0.50 2.37 2.90
CA CYS A 86 0.05 1.02 2.77
C CYS A 86 0.05 0.37 4.15
N ILE A 87 -0.42 -0.87 4.21
CA ILE A 87 -0.49 -1.64 5.45
C ILE A 87 0.59 -2.70 5.42
N TRP A 88 1.40 -2.72 6.46
CA TRP A 88 2.47 -3.69 6.65
C TRP A 88 2.24 -4.42 7.97
N MET A 89 2.79 -5.61 8.10
CA MET A 89 2.71 -6.36 9.35
C MET A 89 4.10 -6.84 9.73
N LYS A 90 4.48 -6.57 10.99
CA LYS A 90 5.66 -7.18 11.59
C LYS A 90 5.19 -8.49 12.23
N GLN A 91 5.62 -9.62 11.67
CA GLN A 91 5.15 -10.93 12.11
C GLN A 91 5.69 -11.27 13.50
N ALA A 92 4.80 -11.73 14.37
CA ALA A 92 5.19 -12.08 15.74
C ALA A 92 6.17 -13.25 15.77
N VAL A 93 6.04 -14.17 14.80
CA VAL A 93 6.82 -15.40 14.82
C VAL A 93 8.31 -15.17 14.59
N ASP A 94 8.66 -14.21 13.72
CA ASP A 94 10.08 -14.03 13.36
C ASP A 94 10.48 -12.57 13.21
N GLY A 95 9.57 -11.63 13.43
CA GLY A 95 9.86 -10.21 13.28
C GLY A 95 10.00 -9.71 11.86
N THR A 96 9.67 -10.55 10.87
CA THR A 96 9.73 -10.14 9.46
C THR A 96 8.61 -9.18 9.14
N PHE A 97 8.91 -8.09 8.44
CA PHE A 97 7.91 -7.18 7.94
C PHE A 97 7.41 -7.65 6.58
N ARG A 98 6.09 -7.67 6.40
CA ARG A 98 5.46 -8.08 5.15
C ARG A 98 4.41 -7.06 4.73
N PHE A 99 4.38 -6.76 3.43
CA PHE A 99 3.32 -5.94 2.85
C PHE A 99 2.00 -6.72 2.90
N VAL A 100 0.94 -6.07 3.39
CA VAL A 100 -0.38 -6.68 3.48
C VAL A 100 -1.27 -6.19 2.35
N THR A 101 -1.47 -4.88 2.25
CA THR A 101 -2.29 -4.28 1.21
C THR A 101 -2.07 -2.77 1.18
N LEU A 102 -2.69 -2.11 0.21
CA LEU A 102 -2.81 -0.67 0.24
C LEU A 102 -4.26 -0.30 -0.02
N LYS A 103 -4.62 0.90 0.36
CA LYS A 103 -5.97 1.41 0.12
C LYS A 103 -5.89 2.90 -0.14
N PRO A 104 -6.91 3.48 -0.80
CA PRO A 104 -6.95 4.93 -0.99
C PRO A 104 -6.89 5.64 0.34
N ALA A 105 -6.11 6.73 0.42
CA ALA A 105 -6.12 7.57 1.60
C ALA A 105 -7.42 8.38 1.56
N GLN A 106 -8.14 8.37 2.67
CA GLN A 106 -9.37 9.14 2.80
C GLN A 106 -8.96 10.54 3.20
N GLY A 107 -9.02 11.36 2.32
CA GLY A 107 -8.50 12.64 2.55
C GLY A 107 -9.41 13.65 3.12
N ARG A 108 -9.34 13.22 3.15
CA ARG A 108 -9.45 13.86 3.20
C ARG A 108 -9.92 14.37 2.88
N SER A 109 -9.99 14.16 2.82
CA SER A 109 -10.52 14.42 2.48
C SER A 109 -11.08 14.71 2.15
N GLY A 110 -11.20 14.52 2.31
CA GLY A 110 -11.77 14.59 1.99
C GLY A 110 -12.43 14.83 2.05
N ASN A 111 -12.33 14.79 2.32
CA ASN A 111 -12.88 14.94 2.25
C ASN A 111 -13.35 15.43 2.16
N VAL A 112 -13.32 15.49 2.34
CA VAL A 112 -13.72 15.86 2.16
C VAL A 112 -14.10 16.38 1.98
N SER A 113 -14.22 16.37 2.02
CA SER A 113 -14.53 16.69 1.74
C SER A 113 -14.92 17.12 1.72
N ALA A 114 -15.08 17.03 1.85
CA ALA A 114 -15.42 17.30 1.79
C ALA A 114 -15.92 17.81 2.00
N THR A 115 -16.05 17.67 2.18
CA THR A 115 -16.35 18.01 2.28
C THR A 115 -16.64 18.66 2.45
N VAL A 116 -16.80 18.52 2.71
CA VAL A 116 -16.83 18.93 2.69
C VAL A 116 -16.93 19.40 2.79
#